data_2a497321304d9ffad60c6509d6752c5c
#
_entry.id   2a497321304d9ffad60c6509d6752c5c
#
_cell.length_a   1.000
_cell.length_b   1.000
_cell.length_c   1.000
_cell.angle_alpha   90.00
_cell.angle_beta   90.00
_cell.angle_gamma   90.00
#
_symmetry.space_group_name_H-M   'P 1'
#
loop_
_entity.id
_entity.type
_entity.pdbx_description
1 polymer ?
#
loop_
_entity_poly.entity_id
_entity_poly.type
_entity_poly.pdbx_seq_one_letter_code
_entity_poly.pdbx_strand_id
1 'polypeptide(L)'
;MATTSRVSPTDRTITIGGLRFHYLEWGKPSAPLMVMLHGALQTAHSWDEVARVLAADYHILVLDQRGHGDTNWAPDGDYKMEAFQRDINGFVTGLKLEPFILIGLSMGGRNSIYYTATRPEQVRALVVVDIGPETMKEGRKNIQRFASRTEEMDSFEEFVEQAHKFNPRRSVENLRERLKWNLRQLPSGKWTWKYDQVFRSEEMEQVRGRVDLWPFVRRIQCPTMLIRGALSDVLSGDAARKVVEAIPGCRYAVVEGAGHTVAGDNPEGFLAAVKPFLKGLKSTGK
;
A
#
# COMPACT_ATOMS: atom_id res chain seq x y z
N MET A 1 -28.08 -7.12 22.27
CA MET A 1 -27.25 -6.74 21.11
C MET A 1 -25.81 -6.91 21.55
N ALA A 2 -25.10 -7.91 21.05
CA ALA A 2 -23.70 -8.13 21.38
C ALA A 2 -22.90 -6.99 20.75
N THR A 3 -22.24 -6.19 21.59
CA THR A 3 -21.21 -5.23 21.17
C THR A 3 -20.07 -6.04 20.56
N THR A 4 -20.04 -6.19 19.24
CA THR A 4 -18.86 -6.66 18.53
C THR A 4 -17.74 -5.68 18.87
N SER A 5 -16.81 -6.09 19.73
CA SER A 5 -15.58 -5.31 19.99
C SER A 5 -14.94 -5.02 18.63
N ARG A 6 -14.84 -3.74 18.27
CA ARG A 6 -14.18 -3.31 17.04
C ARG A 6 -12.74 -3.81 17.11
N VAL A 7 -12.37 -4.78 16.29
CA VAL A 7 -10.98 -5.22 16.16
C VAL A 7 -10.15 -4.01 15.75
N SER A 8 -9.21 -3.61 16.60
CA SER A 8 -8.29 -2.50 16.39
C SER A 8 -6.87 -3.03 16.24
N PRO A 9 -5.99 -2.36 15.50
CA PRO A 9 -4.59 -2.77 15.42
C PRO A 9 -3.86 -2.47 16.72
N THR A 10 -2.69 -3.08 16.84
CA THR A 10 -1.65 -2.69 17.81
C THR A 10 -0.55 -1.97 17.05
N ASP A 11 -0.18 -0.77 17.52
CA ASP A 11 0.97 -0.03 17.01
C ASP A 11 2.26 -0.69 17.47
N ARG A 12 3.18 -0.89 16.54
CA ARG A 12 4.47 -1.54 16.77
C ARG A 12 5.58 -0.76 16.09
N THR A 13 6.80 -0.94 16.58
CA THR A 13 7.99 -0.36 15.95
C THR A 13 9.12 -1.36 15.88
N ILE A 14 9.99 -1.19 14.87
CA ILE A 14 11.24 -1.94 14.70
C ILE A 14 12.30 -1.00 14.13
N THR A 15 13.55 -1.18 14.53
CA THR A 15 14.67 -0.44 13.95
C THR A 15 15.36 -1.27 12.88
N ILE A 16 15.49 -0.71 11.67
CA ILE A 16 16.09 -1.35 10.50
C ILE A 16 17.07 -0.36 9.88
N GLY A 17 18.36 -0.74 9.79
CA GLY A 17 19.37 0.13 9.19
C GLY A 17 19.49 1.52 9.81
N GLY A 18 19.21 1.65 11.11
CA GLY A 18 19.23 2.91 11.85
C GLY A 18 17.94 3.75 11.75
N LEU A 19 16.98 3.35 10.93
CA LEU A 19 15.65 3.99 10.85
C LEU A 19 14.66 3.24 11.74
N ARG A 20 13.84 3.98 12.48
CA ARG A 20 12.69 3.43 13.22
C ARG A 20 11.51 3.32 12.27
N PHE A 21 11.03 2.11 12.06
CA PHE A 21 9.84 1.80 11.29
C PHE A 21 8.65 1.57 12.22
N HIS A 22 7.52 2.13 11.85
CA HIS A 22 6.22 1.86 12.45
C HIS A 22 5.46 0.84 11.60
N TYR A 23 4.67 -0.01 12.25
CA TYR A 23 3.75 -0.91 11.57
C TYR A 23 2.54 -1.21 12.47
N LEU A 24 1.43 -1.55 11.83
CA LEU A 24 0.21 -1.98 12.49
C LEU A 24 0.14 -3.50 12.50
N GLU A 25 -0.16 -4.08 13.66
CA GLU A 25 -0.36 -5.51 13.83
C GLU A 25 -1.84 -5.81 14.09
N TRP A 26 -2.44 -6.67 13.27
CA TRP A 26 -3.84 -7.09 13.33
C TRP A 26 -3.96 -8.60 13.43
N GLY A 27 -5.03 -9.07 14.07
CA GLY A 27 -5.37 -10.49 14.13
C GLY A 27 -4.53 -11.26 15.15
N LYS A 28 -4.54 -12.59 15.02
CA LYS A 28 -3.87 -13.49 15.95
C LYS A 28 -2.51 -13.92 15.40
N PRO A 29 -1.42 -13.86 16.18
CA PRO A 29 -0.08 -14.30 15.72
C PRO A 29 0.00 -15.75 15.21
N SER A 30 -0.92 -16.61 15.64
CA SER A 30 -1.00 -18.02 15.19
C SER A 30 -1.70 -18.21 13.84
N ALA A 31 -2.32 -17.17 13.28
CA ALA A 31 -2.99 -17.24 11.99
C ALA A 31 -1.98 -17.09 10.82
N PRO A 32 -2.34 -17.51 9.60
CA PRO A 32 -1.47 -17.33 8.44
C PRO A 32 -1.05 -15.87 8.24
N LEU A 33 0.25 -15.67 8.02
CA LEU A 33 0.85 -14.34 7.97
C LEU A 33 0.56 -13.63 6.64
N MET A 34 0.26 -12.33 6.75
CA MET A 34 0.05 -11.40 5.65
C MET A 34 0.79 -10.10 5.91
N VAL A 35 1.50 -9.59 4.91
CA VAL A 35 2.14 -8.27 4.95
C VAL A 35 1.48 -7.37 3.93
N MET A 36 1.13 -6.14 4.33
CA MET A 36 0.51 -5.16 3.45
C MET A 36 1.38 -3.90 3.32
N LEU A 37 1.53 -3.41 2.08
CA LEU A 37 2.29 -2.22 1.73
C LEU A 37 1.37 -1.17 1.09
N HIS A 38 1.34 0.03 1.66
CA HIS A 38 0.51 1.15 1.20
C HIS A 38 1.07 1.84 -0.05
N GLY A 39 0.25 2.65 -0.72
CA GLY A 39 0.64 3.50 -1.84
C GLY A 39 1.44 4.73 -1.40
N ALA A 40 2.03 5.44 -2.37
CA ALA A 40 2.68 6.72 -2.10
C ALA A 40 1.71 7.71 -1.44
N LEU A 41 2.23 8.58 -0.56
CA LEU A 41 1.49 9.60 0.19
C LEU A 41 0.44 9.04 1.17
N GLN A 42 0.49 7.74 1.45
CA GLN A 42 -0.41 7.05 2.37
C GLN A 42 0.34 6.58 3.62
N THR A 43 -0.39 5.91 4.51
CA THR A 43 0.14 5.28 5.72
C THR A 43 -0.41 3.85 5.84
N ALA A 44 0.08 3.09 6.81
CA ALA A 44 -0.43 1.76 7.15
C ALA A 44 -1.95 1.76 7.37
N HIS A 45 -2.50 2.83 7.92
CA HIS A 45 -3.94 3.00 8.14
C HIS A 45 -4.79 3.06 6.86
N SER A 46 -4.16 3.14 5.68
CA SER A 46 -4.90 3.03 4.41
C SER A 46 -5.54 1.66 4.20
N TRP A 47 -5.14 0.67 4.97
CA TRP A 47 -5.64 -0.69 4.92
C TRP A 47 -6.63 -1.05 6.04
N ASP A 48 -6.93 -0.15 6.97
CA ASP A 48 -7.71 -0.43 8.19
C ASP A 48 -9.04 -1.13 7.94
N GLU A 49 -9.82 -0.66 6.96
CA GLU A 49 -11.14 -1.22 6.67
C GLU A 49 -11.04 -2.68 6.17
N VAL A 50 -10.03 -2.96 5.34
CA VAL A 50 -9.76 -4.28 4.79
C VAL A 50 -9.09 -5.19 5.83
N ALA A 51 -8.09 -4.67 6.54
CA ALA A 51 -7.35 -5.43 7.56
C ALA A 51 -8.26 -5.86 8.70
N ARG A 52 -9.17 -5.00 9.16
CA ARG A 52 -10.16 -5.34 10.20
C ARG A 52 -10.99 -6.56 9.85
N VAL A 53 -11.38 -6.70 8.59
CA VAL A 53 -12.18 -7.86 8.13
C VAL A 53 -11.32 -9.11 7.96
N LEU A 54 -10.12 -8.95 7.40
CA LEU A 54 -9.23 -10.09 7.14
C LEU A 54 -8.54 -10.60 8.41
N ALA A 55 -8.44 -9.80 9.46
CA ALA A 55 -7.83 -10.16 10.75
C ALA A 55 -8.59 -11.30 11.48
N ALA A 56 -9.80 -11.62 11.09
CA ALA A 56 -10.52 -12.79 11.57
C ALA A 56 -9.81 -14.11 11.18
N ASP A 57 -9.14 -14.11 10.02
CA ASP A 57 -8.53 -15.29 9.40
C ASP A 57 -7.01 -15.21 9.26
N TYR A 58 -6.41 -14.03 9.40
CA TYR A 58 -4.99 -13.75 9.13
C TYR A 58 -4.35 -12.95 10.25
N HIS A 59 -3.05 -13.20 10.49
CA HIS A 59 -2.15 -12.31 11.19
C HIS A 59 -1.60 -11.30 10.19
N ILE A 60 -1.90 -10.02 10.34
CA ILE A 60 -1.62 -9.01 9.33
C ILE A 60 -0.65 -7.98 9.90
N LEU A 61 0.44 -7.74 9.19
CA LEU A 61 1.38 -6.67 9.48
C LEU A 61 1.30 -5.64 8.35
N VAL A 62 0.99 -4.39 8.69
CA VAL A 62 0.87 -3.30 7.72
C VAL A 62 1.99 -2.31 7.99
N LEU A 63 2.99 -2.25 7.11
CA LEU A 63 4.17 -1.44 7.29
C LEU A 63 3.94 0.01 6.81
N ASP A 64 4.25 1.00 7.65
CA ASP A 64 4.55 2.34 7.18
C ASP A 64 5.91 2.33 6.48
N GLN A 65 5.90 2.45 5.16
CA GLN A 65 7.14 2.41 4.38
C GLN A 65 7.98 3.66 4.63
N ARG A 66 9.31 3.60 4.43
CA ARG A 66 10.23 4.73 4.67
C ARG A 66 9.67 6.05 4.18
N GLY A 67 9.81 7.09 4.98
CA GLY A 67 9.36 8.44 4.64
C GLY A 67 7.85 8.64 4.70
N HIS A 68 7.09 7.70 5.25
CA HIS A 68 5.63 7.78 5.37
C HIS A 68 5.16 7.44 6.78
N GLY A 69 4.00 7.98 7.15
CA GLY A 69 3.34 7.69 8.41
C GLY A 69 4.20 8.02 9.63
N ASP A 70 4.28 7.09 10.56
CA ASP A 70 5.08 7.22 11.77
C ASP A 70 6.47 6.55 11.66
N THR A 71 6.85 6.10 10.45
CA THR A 71 8.22 5.68 10.11
C THR A 71 9.12 6.87 9.86
N ASN A 72 10.39 6.79 10.29
CA ASN A 72 11.35 7.85 10.08
C ASN A 72 11.54 8.18 8.59
N TRP A 73 11.79 9.45 8.31
CA TRP A 73 12.25 9.90 7.00
C TRP A 73 13.71 9.50 6.81
N ALA A 74 14.10 9.25 5.56
CA ALA A 74 15.48 8.89 5.23
C ALA A 74 16.39 10.13 5.35
N PRO A 75 17.37 10.18 6.27
CA PRO A 75 18.22 11.36 6.45
C PRO A 75 19.10 11.68 5.23
N ASP A 76 19.38 10.65 4.43
CA ASP A 76 20.15 10.73 3.18
C ASP A 76 19.30 10.96 1.93
N GLY A 77 17.97 11.08 2.09
CA GLY A 77 17.02 11.22 0.99
C GLY A 77 16.94 10.01 0.06
N ASP A 78 17.46 8.83 0.47
CA ASP A 78 17.43 7.63 -0.36
C ASP A 78 16.03 6.99 -0.38
N TYR A 79 15.28 7.28 -1.44
CA TYR A 79 13.96 6.70 -1.74
C TYR A 79 13.96 5.88 -3.04
N LYS A 80 15.11 5.34 -3.41
CA LYS A 80 15.25 4.42 -4.55
C LYS A 80 14.61 3.07 -4.23
N MET A 81 14.29 2.30 -5.26
CA MET A 81 13.71 0.97 -5.13
C MET A 81 14.53 0.07 -4.20
N GLU A 82 15.84 0.09 -4.34
CA GLU A 82 16.76 -0.73 -3.56
C GLU A 82 16.71 -0.42 -2.06
N ALA A 83 16.45 0.84 -1.70
CA ALA A 83 16.29 1.25 -0.32
C ALA A 83 15.01 0.66 0.29
N PHE A 84 13.88 0.75 -0.42
CA PHE A 84 12.64 0.08 -0.01
C PHE A 84 12.82 -1.44 0.12
N GLN A 85 13.62 -2.05 -0.77
CA GLN A 85 13.88 -3.49 -0.69
C GLN A 85 14.71 -3.87 0.54
N ARG A 86 15.74 -3.06 0.88
CA ARG A 86 16.51 -3.25 2.12
C ARG A 86 15.61 -3.18 3.35
N ASP A 87 14.63 -2.25 3.35
CA ASP A 87 13.70 -2.09 4.47
C ASP A 87 12.76 -3.28 4.60
N ILE A 88 12.13 -3.70 3.51
CA ILE A 88 11.23 -4.86 3.51
C ILE A 88 12.00 -6.10 3.97
N ASN A 89 13.21 -6.32 3.44
CA ASN A 89 14.03 -7.44 3.86
C ASN A 89 14.43 -7.33 5.34
N GLY A 90 14.81 -6.14 5.81
CA GLY A 90 15.11 -5.88 7.21
C GLY A 90 13.92 -6.09 8.13
N PHE A 91 12.71 -5.72 7.68
CA PHE A 91 11.46 -5.98 8.39
C PHE A 91 11.18 -7.48 8.53
N VAL A 92 11.29 -8.21 7.42
CA VAL A 92 11.09 -9.66 7.39
C VAL A 92 12.10 -10.39 8.26
N THR A 93 13.40 -10.08 8.13
CA THR A 93 14.45 -10.75 8.89
C THR A 93 14.47 -10.33 10.36
N GLY A 94 14.25 -9.06 10.65
CA GLY A 94 14.24 -8.53 12.02
C GLY A 94 13.10 -9.07 12.87
N LEU A 95 11.92 -9.31 12.27
CA LEU A 95 10.79 -9.96 12.92
C LEU A 95 10.79 -11.48 12.76
N LYS A 96 11.77 -12.06 12.04
CA LYS A 96 11.88 -13.50 11.75
C LYS A 96 10.59 -14.06 11.14
N LEU A 97 10.04 -13.34 10.15
CA LEU A 97 8.76 -13.70 9.55
C LEU A 97 8.88 -15.00 8.75
N GLU A 98 7.95 -15.92 8.99
CA GLU A 98 7.71 -17.06 8.13
C GLU A 98 7.17 -16.61 6.76
N PRO A 99 7.23 -17.45 5.70
CA PRO A 99 6.72 -17.08 4.39
C PRO A 99 5.26 -16.61 4.44
N PHE A 100 4.97 -15.48 3.81
CA PHE A 100 3.74 -14.71 3.97
C PHE A 100 3.03 -14.42 2.65
N ILE A 101 1.77 -13.99 2.75
CA ILE A 101 1.02 -13.38 1.65
C ILE A 101 1.41 -11.89 1.61
N LEU A 102 1.84 -11.40 0.44
CA LEU A 102 2.21 -10.01 0.25
C LEU A 102 1.15 -9.26 -0.55
N ILE A 103 0.63 -8.17 -0.02
CA ILE A 103 -0.34 -7.30 -0.70
C ILE A 103 0.24 -5.90 -0.82
N GLY A 104 0.26 -5.34 -2.02
CA GLY A 104 0.81 -3.99 -2.24
C GLY A 104 -0.05 -3.14 -3.18
N LEU A 105 -0.33 -1.91 -2.76
CA LEU A 105 -1.01 -0.90 -3.56
C LEU A 105 0.01 0.07 -4.17
N SER A 106 -0.09 0.32 -5.49
CA SER A 106 0.67 1.40 -6.16
C SER A 106 2.18 1.31 -5.87
N MET A 107 2.79 2.26 -5.14
CA MET A 107 4.18 2.20 -4.70
C MET A 107 4.46 0.88 -3.95
N GLY A 108 3.61 0.51 -3.00
CA GLY A 108 3.72 -0.77 -2.30
C GLY A 108 3.61 -1.97 -3.25
N GLY A 109 2.78 -1.87 -4.30
CA GLY A 109 2.67 -2.90 -5.35
C GLY A 109 3.95 -3.05 -6.17
N ARG A 110 4.59 -1.93 -6.56
CA ARG A 110 5.92 -1.95 -7.22
C ARG A 110 6.97 -2.62 -6.33
N ASN A 111 7.00 -2.23 -5.07
CA ASN A 111 7.91 -2.81 -4.07
C ASN A 111 7.64 -4.30 -3.87
N SER A 112 6.37 -4.71 -3.86
CA SER A 112 5.96 -6.12 -3.73
C SER A 112 6.36 -6.96 -4.94
N ILE A 113 6.19 -6.46 -6.17
CA ILE A 113 6.66 -7.13 -7.41
C ILE A 113 8.17 -7.39 -7.34
N TYR A 114 8.94 -6.34 -7.02
CA TYR A 114 10.40 -6.46 -6.93
C TYR A 114 10.82 -7.44 -5.83
N TYR A 115 10.23 -7.32 -4.63
CA TYR A 115 10.54 -8.19 -3.50
C TYR A 115 10.24 -9.65 -3.81
N THR A 116 9.04 -9.93 -4.33
CA THR A 116 8.63 -11.29 -4.70
C THR A 116 9.57 -11.93 -5.73
N ALA A 117 9.99 -11.17 -6.73
CA ALA A 117 10.90 -11.65 -7.77
C ALA A 117 12.35 -11.90 -7.27
N THR A 118 12.76 -11.24 -6.20
CA THR A 118 14.12 -11.37 -5.64
C THR A 118 14.19 -12.20 -4.36
N ARG A 119 13.05 -12.52 -3.74
CA ARG A 119 12.90 -13.33 -2.53
C ARG A 119 11.70 -14.29 -2.67
N PRO A 120 11.69 -15.16 -3.69
CA PRO A 120 10.54 -16.02 -3.97
C PRO A 120 10.22 -16.97 -2.83
N GLU A 121 11.21 -17.35 -2.03
CA GLU A 121 11.05 -18.22 -0.85
C GLU A 121 10.25 -17.58 0.29
N GLN A 122 10.19 -16.25 0.34
CA GLN A 122 9.49 -15.51 1.39
C GLN A 122 8.02 -15.21 1.07
N VAL A 123 7.64 -15.26 -0.21
CA VAL A 123 6.31 -14.83 -0.63
C VAL A 123 5.48 -16.02 -1.12
N ARG A 124 4.55 -16.47 -0.27
CA ARG A 124 3.63 -17.58 -0.59
C ARG A 124 2.60 -17.24 -1.67
N ALA A 125 2.19 -15.97 -1.70
CA ALA A 125 1.27 -15.44 -2.70
C ALA A 125 1.39 -13.93 -2.77
N LEU A 126 1.12 -13.37 -3.94
CA LEU A 126 1.21 -11.93 -4.21
C LEU A 126 -0.15 -11.37 -4.64
N VAL A 127 -0.55 -10.24 -4.05
CA VAL A 127 -1.68 -9.44 -4.54
C VAL A 127 -1.16 -8.04 -4.91
N VAL A 128 -1.18 -7.73 -6.18
CA VAL A 128 -0.80 -6.43 -6.72
C VAL A 128 -2.07 -5.60 -6.92
N VAL A 129 -2.09 -4.40 -6.36
CA VAL A 129 -3.26 -3.52 -6.44
C VAL A 129 -2.94 -2.29 -7.26
N ASP A 130 -3.59 -2.19 -8.39
CA ASP A 130 -3.68 -1.06 -9.31
C ASP A 130 -2.34 -0.46 -9.76
N ILE A 131 -1.38 -1.31 -10.07
CA ILE A 131 -0.07 -0.93 -10.58
C ILE A 131 0.53 -2.03 -11.46
N GLY A 132 1.44 -1.64 -12.34
CA GLY A 132 2.23 -2.52 -13.18
C GLY A 132 3.48 -1.81 -13.70
N PRO A 133 4.25 -2.45 -14.60
CA PRO A 133 5.39 -1.82 -15.26
C PRO A 133 5.02 -0.59 -16.09
N GLU A 134 3.86 -0.65 -16.74
CA GLU A 134 3.31 0.45 -17.55
C GLU A 134 2.22 1.19 -16.76
N THR A 135 2.33 2.52 -16.71
CA THR A 135 1.35 3.38 -16.01
C THR A 135 0.96 4.56 -16.89
N MET A 136 -0.28 4.99 -16.76
CA MET A 136 -0.79 6.15 -17.48
C MET A 136 -0.17 7.45 -16.95
N LYS A 137 0.21 8.34 -17.87
CA LYS A 137 0.82 9.64 -17.50
C LYS A 137 -0.15 10.53 -16.72
N GLU A 138 -1.45 10.45 -17.03
CA GLU A 138 -2.45 11.31 -16.42
C GLU A 138 -2.58 11.05 -14.92
N GLY A 139 -2.72 9.79 -14.50
CA GLY A 139 -2.80 9.44 -13.07
C GLY A 139 -1.55 9.87 -12.30
N ARG A 140 -0.34 9.68 -12.89
CA ARG A 140 0.90 10.18 -12.27
C ARG A 140 0.89 11.69 -12.08
N LYS A 141 0.46 12.45 -13.11
CA LYS A 141 0.35 13.91 -13.02
C LYS A 141 -0.68 14.34 -11.97
N ASN A 142 -1.82 13.63 -11.87
CA ASN A 142 -2.84 13.92 -10.88
C ASN A 142 -2.31 13.72 -9.46
N ILE A 143 -1.61 12.61 -9.20
CA ILE A 143 -0.97 12.33 -7.91
C ILE A 143 0.08 13.41 -7.58
N GLN A 144 0.95 13.76 -8.55
CA GLN A 144 1.96 14.81 -8.35
C GLN A 144 1.32 16.17 -8.09
N ARG A 145 0.30 16.54 -8.85
CA ARG A 145 -0.45 17.79 -8.64
C ARG A 145 -1.11 17.85 -7.26
N PHE A 146 -1.62 16.72 -6.76
CA PHE A 146 -2.15 16.64 -5.40
C PHE A 146 -1.02 16.82 -4.37
N ALA A 147 0.09 16.11 -4.54
CA ALA A 147 1.22 16.14 -3.62
C ALA A 147 1.86 17.55 -3.52
N SER A 148 2.00 18.27 -4.67
CA SER A 148 2.68 19.57 -4.73
C SER A 148 1.85 20.75 -4.24
N ARG A 149 0.52 20.57 -4.05
CA ARG A 149 -0.40 21.69 -3.76
C ARG A 149 -0.30 22.25 -2.35
N THR A 150 0.18 21.49 -1.36
CA THR A 150 0.00 21.92 0.02
C THR A 150 1.08 21.40 0.95
N GLU A 151 1.86 22.32 1.50
CA GLU A 151 2.85 22.01 2.54
C GLU A 151 2.23 22.08 3.93
N GLU A 152 1.55 23.18 4.23
CA GLU A 152 0.94 23.45 5.52
C GLU A 152 -0.40 24.15 5.34
N MET A 153 -1.37 23.83 6.21
CA MET A 153 -2.67 24.50 6.28
C MET A 153 -2.97 24.91 7.71
N ASP A 154 -3.82 25.93 7.87
CA ASP A 154 -4.19 26.45 9.19
C ASP A 154 -5.14 25.51 9.91
N SER A 155 -5.88 24.65 9.19
CA SER A 155 -6.80 23.72 9.81
C SER A 155 -6.76 22.30 9.18
N PHE A 156 -7.15 21.31 9.97
CA PHE A 156 -7.36 19.93 9.52
C PHE A 156 -8.46 19.83 8.45
N GLU A 157 -9.53 20.62 8.59
CA GLU A 157 -10.68 20.59 7.68
C GLU A 157 -10.33 21.08 6.27
N GLU A 158 -9.39 22.00 6.12
CA GLU A 158 -8.90 22.41 4.79
C GLU A 158 -8.27 21.24 4.03
N PHE A 159 -7.53 20.36 4.72
CA PHE A 159 -7.01 19.13 4.12
C PHE A 159 -8.13 18.18 3.73
N VAL A 160 -9.20 18.06 4.53
CA VAL A 160 -10.37 17.23 4.23
C VAL A 160 -11.05 17.73 2.96
N GLU A 161 -11.28 19.03 2.85
CA GLU A 161 -11.89 19.63 1.66
C GLU A 161 -11.04 19.42 0.40
N GLN A 162 -9.72 19.62 0.53
CA GLN A 162 -8.80 19.41 -0.59
C GLN A 162 -8.79 17.94 -1.04
N ALA A 163 -8.75 17.01 -0.09
CA ALA A 163 -8.80 15.58 -0.38
C ALA A 163 -10.12 15.18 -1.03
N HIS A 164 -11.24 15.77 -0.62
CA HIS A 164 -12.55 15.51 -1.23
C HIS A 164 -12.64 16.07 -2.66
N LYS A 165 -12.11 17.27 -2.91
CA LYS A 165 -11.98 17.82 -4.27
C LYS A 165 -11.14 16.94 -5.19
N PHE A 166 -10.10 16.30 -4.63
CA PHE A 166 -9.24 15.38 -5.38
C PHE A 166 -9.92 14.02 -5.64
N ASN A 167 -10.59 13.46 -4.63
CA ASN A 167 -11.30 12.19 -4.75
C ASN A 167 -12.75 12.30 -4.23
N PRO A 168 -13.68 12.82 -5.05
CA PRO A 168 -15.07 13.03 -4.65
C PRO A 168 -15.87 11.72 -4.51
N ARG A 169 -15.30 10.57 -4.87
CA ARG A 169 -15.93 9.26 -4.68
C ARG A 169 -16.02 8.85 -3.21
N ARG A 170 -15.15 9.42 -2.36
CA ARG A 170 -15.17 9.16 -0.91
C ARG A 170 -16.02 10.18 -0.19
N SER A 171 -16.74 9.73 0.84
CA SER A 171 -17.44 10.67 1.71
C SER A 171 -16.44 11.50 2.53
N VAL A 172 -16.88 12.69 2.90
CA VAL A 172 -16.10 13.60 3.76
C VAL A 172 -15.72 12.91 5.08
N GLU A 173 -16.64 12.12 5.65
CA GLU A 173 -16.43 11.37 6.89
C GLU A 173 -15.31 10.32 6.73
N ASN A 174 -15.33 9.56 5.63
CA ASN A 174 -14.27 8.59 5.32
C ASN A 174 -12.91 9.28 5.17
N LEU A 175 -12.87 10.39 4.45
CA LEU A 175 -11.64 11.17 4.28
C LEU A 175 -11.14 11.75 5.62
N ARG A 176 -12.05 12.27 6.45
CA ARG A 176 -11.71 12.80 7.79
C ARG A 176 -11.09 11.72 8.68
N GLU A 177 -11.67 10.52 8.72
CA GLU A 177 -11.13 9.41 9.50
C GLU A 177 -9.73 9.00 9.01
N ARG A 178 -9.50 8.96 7.71
CA ARG A 178 -8.20 8.58 7.14
C ARG A 178 -7.13 9.66 7.33
N LEU A 179 -7.48 10.93 7.18
CA LEU A 179 -6.53 12.03 7.27
C LEU A 179 -6.00 12.22 8.70
N LYS A 180 -6.71 11.77 9.73
CA LYS A 180 -6.18 11.71 11.11
C LYS A 180 -4.83 11.00 11.20
N TRP A 181 -4.61 10.01 10.35
CA TRP A 181 -3.38 9.20 10.32
C TRP A 181 -2.33 9.73 9.34
N ASN A 182 -2.76 10.52 8.36
CA ASN A 182 -1.88 11.06 7.31
C ASN A 182 -1.30 12.44 7.68
N LEU A 183 -1.88 13.11 8.65
CA LEU A 183 -1.55 14.47 9.03
C LEU A 183 -0.98 14.54 10.45
N ARG A 184 -0.16 15.55 10.69
CA ARG A 184 0.33 15.94 12.02
C ARG A 184 0.19 17.44 12.21
N GLN A 185 0.00 17.85 13.46
CA GLN A 185 0.05 19.27 13.82
C GLN A 185 1.49 19.67 14.13
N LEU A 186 1.90 20.82 13.61
CA LEU A 186 3.19 21.44 13.88
C LEU A 186 3.16 22.26 15.18
N PRO A 187 4.33 22.58 15.78
CA PRO A 187 4.38 23.50 16.92
C PRO A 187 3.78 24.87 16.64
N SER A 188 3.73 25.31 15.38
CA SER A 188 3.07 26.53 14.93
C SER A 188 1.53 26.49 15.03
N GLY A 189 0.95 25.32 15.30
CA GLY A 189 -0.50 25.07 15.25
C GLY A 189 -1.00 24.67 13.86
N LYS A 190 -0.22 24.86 12.81
CA LYS A 190 -0.56 24.43 11.45
C LYS A 190 -0.51 22.92 11.30
N TRP A 191 -1.18 22.40 10.30
CA TRP A 191 -1.20 20.99 9.94
C TRP A 191 -0.31 20.71 8.72
N THR A 192 0.31 19.53 8.68
CA THR A 192 1.12 19.09 7.54
C THR A 192 1.03 17.57 7.39
N TRP A 193 1.51 17.06 6.25
CA TRP A 193 1.54 15.63 5.96
C TRP A 193 2.60 14.90 6.78
N LYS A 194 2.33 13.62 7.11
CA LYS A 194 3.29 12.70 7.75
C LYS A 194 4.27 12.05 6.76
N TYR A 195 4.24 12.38 5.48
CA TYR A 195 5.24 11.87 4.53
C TYR A 195 6.31 12.92 4.23
N ASP A 196 7.50 12.45 3.84
CA ASP A 196 8.65 13.31 3.57
C ASP A 196 8.35 14.28 2.41
N GLN A 197 8.82 15.52 2.59
CA GLN A 197 8.64 16.61 1.62
C GLN A 197 9.17 16.27 0.23
N VAL A 198 10.21 15.43 0.14
CA VAL A 198 10.76 14.98 -1.14
C VAL A 198 9.70 14.34 -2.04
N PHE A 199 8.67 13.72 -1.46
CA PHE A 199 7.57 13.15 -2.24
C PHE A 199 6.66 14.20 -2.90
N ARG A 200 6.83 15.47 -2.57
CA ARG A 200 6.13 16.62 -3.16
C ARG A 200 6.97 17.34 -4.21
N SER A 201 8.28 17.11 -4.23
CA SER A 201 9.19 17.80 -5.16
C SER A 201 9.00 17.28 -6.60
N GLU A 202 9.26 18.16 -7.57
CA GLU A 202 9.29 17.78 -8.99
C GLU A 202 10.42 16.77 -9.30
N GLU A 203 11.45 16.75 -8.45
CA GLU A 203 12.60 15.88 -8.54
C GLU A 203 12.31 14.43 -8.11
N MET A 204 11.12 14.17 -7.56
CA MET A 204 10.75 12.85 -7.03
C MET A 204 10.98 11.72 -8.03
N GLU A 205 10.70 11.92 -9.32
CA GLU A 205 10.96 10.90 -10.33
C GLU A 205 12.48 10.61 -10.49
N GLN A 206 13.33 11.63 -10.27
CA GLN A 206 14.79 11.48 -10.32
C GLN A 206 15.29 10.75 -9.05
N VAL A 207 14.77 11.13 -7.88
CA VAL A 207 15.12 10.53 -6.59
C VAL A 207 14.75 9.04 -6.54
N ARG A 208 13.57 8.68 -7.06
CA ARG A 208 13.13 7.27 -7.11
C ARG A 208 13.86 6.43 -8.16
N GLY A 209 14.41 7.05 -9.19
CA GLY A 209 14.91 6.36 -10.38
C GLY A 209 13.79 5.66 -11.16
N ARG A 210 14.08 5.36 -12.42
CA ARG A 210 13.19 4.57 -13.29
C ARG A 210 13.66 3.12 -13.28
N VAL A 211 12.90 2.27 -12.61
CA VAL A 211 13.13 0.82 -12.63
C VAL A 211 12.15 0.19 -13.62
N ASP A 212 12.67 -0.51 -14.62
CA ASP A 212 11.85 -1.39 -15.45
C ASP A 212 11.42 -2.60 -14.62
N LEU A 213 10.11 -2.75 -14.42
CA LEU A 213 9.56 -3.86 -13.63
C LEU A 213 9.29 -5.12 -14.46
N TRP A 214 9.38 -5.08 -15.80
CA TRP A 214 9.10 -6.24 -16.65
C TRP A 214 9.98 -7.45 -16.35
N PRO A 215 11.32 -7.31 -16.13
CA PRO A 215 12.16 -8.43 -15.75
C PRO A 215 11.74 -9.08 -14.43
N PHE A 216 11.22 -8.30 -13.48
CA PHE A 216 10.76 -8.80 -12.19
C PHE A 216 9.38 -9.48 -12.29
N VAL A 217 8.44 -8.89 -13.03
CA VAL A 217 7.11 -9.47 -13.29
C VAL A 217 7.23 -10.88 -13.87
N ARG A 218 8.13 -11.07 -14.87
CA ARG A 218 8.35 -12.37 -15.53
C ARG A 218 9.00 -13.44 -14.63
N ARG A 219 9.56 -13.04 -13.49
CA ARG A 219 10.20 -13.95 -12.52
C ARG A 219 9.27 -14.40 -11.40
N ILE A 220 8.07 -13.83 -11.31
CA ILE A 220 7.08 -14.21 -10.29
C ILE A 220 6.56 -15.61 -10.57
N GLN A 221 6.65 -16.50 -9.58
CA GLN A 221 6.23 -17.91 -9.69
C GLN A 221 5.14 -18.29 -8.68
N CYS A 222 4.97 -17.50 -7.60
CA CYS A 222 3.94 -17.79 -6.62
C CYS A 222 2.53 -17.46 -7.15
N PRO A 223 1.48 -18.06 -6.59
CA PRO A 223 0.10 -17.67 -6.87
C PRO A 223 -0.05 -16.13 -6.79
N THR A 224 -0.54 -15.53 -7.87
CA THR A 224 -0.61 -14.08 -7.97
C THR A 224 -1.99 -13.60 -8.38
N MET A 225 -2.41 -12.46 -7.85
CA MET A 225 -3.62 -11.76 -8.23
C MET A 225 -3.32 -10.29 -8.52
N LEU A 226 -3.82 -9.80 -9.65
CA LEU A 226 -3.85 -8.38 -9.97
C LEU A 226 -5.26 -7.85 -9.77
N ILE A 227 -5.42 -6.79 -8.97
CA ILE A 227 -6.69 -6.10 -8.75
C ILE A 227 -6.58 -4.69 -9.30
N ARG A 228 -7.54 -4.28 -10.13
CA ARG A 228 -7.60 -2.95 -10.74
C ARG A 228 -8.88 -2.24 -10.33
N GLY A 229 -8.83 -0.93 -10.10
CA GLY A 229 -10.02 -0.11 -10.00
C GLY A 229 -10.63 0.17 -11.39
N ALA A 230 -11.94 0.00 -11.56
CA ALA A 230 -12.62 0.23 -12.84
C ALA A 230 -12.36 1.65 -13.36
N LEU A 231 -12.29 2.63 -12.46
CA LEU A 231 -12.08 4.05 -12.75
C LEU A 231 -10.62 4.49 -12.57
N SER A 232 -9.66 3.55 -12.54
CA SER A 232 -8.25 3.89 -12.38
C SER A 232 -7.72 4.72 -13.55
N ASP A 233 -7.05 5.81 -13.21
CA ASP A 233 -6.29 6.67 -14.12
C ASP A 233 -4.77 6.37 -14.09
N VAL A 234 -4.34 5.34 -13.33
CA VAL A 234 -2.94 4.94 -13.19
C VAL A 234 -2.64 3.67 -13.98
N LEU A 235 -3.45 2.61 -13.83
CA LEU A 235 -3.29 1.35 -14.54
C LEU A 235 -4.40 1.20 -15.58
N SER A 236 -4.04 1.17 -16.87
CA SER A 236 -4.99 0.89 -17.95
C SER A 236 -5.38 -0.60 -17.97
N GLY A 237 -6.55 -0.91 -18.56
CA GLY A 237 -6.95 -2.31 -18.75
C GLY A 237 -5.96 -3.10 -19.63
N ASP A 238 -5.38 -2.46 -20.65
CA ASP A 238 -4.37 -3.08 -21.53
C ASP A 238 -3.06 -3.39 -20.78
N ALA A 239 -2.57 -2.43 -19.99
CA ALA A 239 -1.39 -2.66 -19.16
C ALA A 239 -1.62 -3.75 -18.11
N ALA A 240 -2.82 -3.81 -17.53
CA ALA A 240 -3.20 -4.88 -16.60
C ALA A 240 -3.20 -6.26 -17.28
N ARG A 241 -3.78 -6.39 -18.48
CA ARG A 241 -3.78 -7.63 -19.25
C ARG A 241 -2.36 -8.14 -19.54
N LYS A 242 -1.46 -7.25 -19.95
CA LYS A 242 -0.04 -7.61 -20.18
C LYS A 242 0.63 -8.18 -18.94
N VAL A 243 0.32 -7.63 -17.73
CA VAL A 243 0.86 -8.17 -16.47
C VAL A 243 0.29 -9.55 -16.20
N VAL A 244 -1.02 -9.74 -16.39
CA VAL A 244 -1.69 -11.03 -16.20
C VAL A 244 -1.12 -12.10 -17.13
N GLU A 245 -0.90 -11.77 -18.39
CA GLU A 245 -0.31 -12.69 -19.38
C GLU A 245 1.15 -13.06 -19.05
N ALA A 246 1.89 -12.12 -18.45
CA ALA A 246 3.30 -12.31 -18.12
C ALA A 246 3.54 -13.17 -16.87
N ILE A 247 2.54 -13.35 -16.00
CA ILE A 247 2.65 -14.13 -14.76
C ILE A 247 1.81 -15.40 -14.88
N PRO A 248 2.41 -16.61 -14.89
CA PRO A 248 1.66 -17.86 -15.01
C PRO A 248 0.58 -18.00 -13.94
N GLY A 249 -0.66 -18.28 -14.37
CA GLY A 249 -1.80 -18.48 -13.46
C GLY A 249 -2.25 -17.24 -12.70
N CYS A 250 -1.83 -16.04 -13.12
CA CYS A 250 -2.26 -14.79 -12.49
C CYS A 250 -3.78 -14.62 -12.59
N ARG A 251 -4.43 -14.38 -11.46
CA ARG A 251 -5.84 -14.02 -11.41
C ARG A 251 -6.00 -12.51 -11.58
N TYR A 252 -7.09 -12.12 -12.23
CA TYR A 252 -7.41 -10.71 -12.47
C TYR A 252 -8.81 -10.38 -11.98
N ALA A 253 -8.94 -9.24 -11.31
CA ALA A 253 -10.22 -8.68 -10.94
C ALA A 253 -10.27 -7.18 -11.15
N VAL A 254 -11.46 -6.69 -11.49
CA VAL A 254 -11.77 -5.26 -11.56
C VAL A 254 -12.77 -4.95 -10.46
N VAL A 255 -12.53 -3.87 -9.72
CA VAL A 255 -13.42 -3.41 -8.64
C VAL A 255 -14.18 -2.20 -9.14
N GLU A 256 -15.49 -2.38 -9.31
CA GLU A 256 -16.39 -1.33 -9.77
C GLU A 256 -16.48 -0.16 -8.78
N GLY A 257 -16.64 1.06 -9.29
CA GLY A 257 -16.74 2.27 -8.49
C GLY A 257 -15.42 2.72 -7.83
N ALA A 258 -14.34 1.95 -7.97
CA ALA A 258 -13.03 2.27 -7.41
C ALA A 258 -12.10 2.91 -8.45
N GLY A 259 -11.37 3.93 -8.03
CA GLY A 259 -10.23 4.50 -8.75
C GLY A 259 -8.91 3.83 -8.35
N HIS A 260 -7.81 4.60 -8.41
CA HIS A 260 -6.47 4.10 -8.09
C HIS A 260 -6.33 3.54 -6.66
N THR A 261 -7.03 4.10 -5.70
CA THR A 261 -6.94 3.68 -4.29
C THR A 261 -7.96 2.61 -3.93
N VAL A 262 -8.02 1.55 -4.71
CA VAL A 262 -9.05 0.52 -4.77
C VAL A 262 -9.64 0.12 -3.42
N ALA A 263 -8.80 -0.35 -2.49
CA ALA A 263 -9.22 -0.81 -1.15
C ALA A 263 -9.83 0.29 -0.28
N GLY A 264 -9.49 1.54 -0.56
CA GLY A 264 -10.03 2.69 0.15
C GLY A 264 -11.25 3.31 -0.53
N ASP A 265 -11.40 3.15 -1.85
CA ASP A 265 -12.54 3.67 -2.60
C ASP A 265 -13.74 2.72 -2.51
N ASN A 266 -13.49 1.41 -2.54
CA ASN A 266 -14.50 0.36 -2.40
C ASN A 266 -13.93 -0.84 -1.63
N PRO A 267 -13.88 -0.78 -0.27
CA PRO A 267 -13.35 -1.88 0.55
C PRO A 267 -14.14 -3.19 0.38
N GLU A 268 -15.46 -3.11 0.25
CA GLU A 268 -16.32 -4.28 0.07
C GLU A 268 -16.05 -4.97 -1.26
N GLY A 269 -15.94 -4.20 -2.35
CA GLY A 269 -15.59 -4.72 -3.68
C GLY A 269 -14.19 -5.32 -3.70
N PHE A 270 -13.22 -4.70 -3.02
CA PHE A 270 -11.88 -5.27 -2.85
C PHE A 270 -11.92 -6.60 -2.09
N LEU A 271 -12.64 -6.66 -0.98
CA LEU A 271 -12.79 -7.89 -0.18
C LEU A 271 -13.51 -8.99 -0.97
N ALA A 272 -14.54 -8.66 -1.73
CA ALA A 272 -15.24 -9.61 -2.60
C ALA A 272 -14.32 -10.21 -3.67
N ALA A 273 -13.40 -9.40 -4.22
CA ALA A 273 -12.43 -9.85 -5.20
C ALA A 273 -11.32 -10.71 -4.58
N VAL A 274 -10.73 -10.30 -3.44
CA VAL A 274 -9.55 -10.95 -2.88
C VAL A 274 -9.85 -12.23 -2.08
N LYS A 275 -10.98 -12.28 -1.36
CA LYS A 275 -11.32 -13.44 -0.49
C LYS A 275 -11.36 -14.79 -1.22
N PRO A 276 -11.95 -14.92 -2.43
CA PRO A 276 -11.92 -16.19 -3.17
C PRO A 276 -10.51 -16.65 -3.55
N PHE A 277 -9.61 -15.70 -3.86
CA PHE A 277 -8.20 -15.99 -4.10
C PHE A 277 -7.51 -16.50 -2.83
N LEU A 278 -7.66 -15.78 -1.73
CA LEU A 278 -7.07 -16.14 -0.44
C LEU A 278 -7.59 -17.49 0.09
N LYS A 279 -8.87 -17.78 -0.11
CA LYS A 279 -9.46 -19.09 0.24
C LYS A 279 -8.84 -20.21 -0.58
N GLY A 280 -8.59 -20.00 -1.86
CA GLY A 280 -7.93 -20.97 -2.73
C GLY A 280 -6.51 -21.34 -2.26
N LEU A 281 -5.77 -20.41 -1.64
CA LEU A 281 -4.44 -20.68 -1.10
C LEU A 281 -4.45 -21.65 0.10
N LYS A 282 -5.52 -21.60 0.92
CA LYS A 282 -5.66 -22.50 2.08
C LYS A 282 -5.91 -23.95 1.67
N SER A 283 -6.50 -24.19 0.49
CA SER A 283 -6.84 -25.52 -0.02
C SER A 283 -5.68 -26.22 -0.74
N THR A 284 -4.63 -25.49 -1.12
CA THR A 284 -3.44 -26.04 -1.82
C THR A 284 -2.26 -26.32 -0.90
N GLY A 285 -2.37 -25.99 0.37
CA GLY A 285 -1.34 -26.26 1.38
C GLY A 285 -1.41 -27.72 1.85
N LYS A 286 -0.57 -28.60 1.22
CA LYS A 286 -0.07 -29.82 1.83
C LYS A 286 1.18 -29.50 2.60
#